data_72d0d17748fb5ee32edc342fe9214c36
#
_entry.id   72d0d17748fb5ee32edc342fe9214c36
#
_cell.length_a   1.000
_cell.length_b   1.000
_cell.length_c   1.000
_cell.angle_alpha   90.00
_cell.angle_beta   90.00
_cell.angle_gamma   90.00
#
_symmetry.space_group_name_H-M   'P 1'
#
loop_
_entity.id
_entity.type
_entity.pdbx_description
1 polymer ?
#
loop_
_entity_poly.entity_id
_entity_poly.type
_entity_poly.pdbx_seq_one_letter_code
_entity_poly.pdbx_strand_id
1 'polypeptide(L)'
;MNVQESQPAQAAPPPNKKSAVLVIDDEPSLLEVFSAALSPHFEVTTASSVREAEFILHKNPFKVVIADHLMPGGNGMSFLVRAREEFPHMQRILVTGYMKPEMLLRSVNEAALFRYLLKPVSVAELIKVVQDAAKLHDQSVLAG
;
A
#
# COMPACT_ATOMS: atom_id res chain seq x y z
N MET A 1 11.53 24.70 28.71
CA MET A 1 11.23 24.51 28.13
C MET A 1 10.67 24.12 27.60
N ASN A 2 10.65 23.93 27.52
CA ASN A 2 10.29 23.45 26.81
C ASN A 2 9.33 23.29 26.42
N VAL A 3 9.04 23.53 26.51
CA VAL A 3 8.17 23.38 26.08
C VAL A 3 7.52 23.01 25.10
N GLN A 4 7.73 22.86 24.51
CA GLN A 4 7.31 22.44 23.51
C GLN A 4 6.91 21.43 23.36
N GLU A 5 7.27 21.01 23.87
CA GLU A 5 6.91 19.98 23.80
C GLU A 5 5.70 19.77 23.90
N SER A 6 5.30 20.23 24.26
CA SER A 6 4.06 19.86 24.37
C SER A 6 3.16 20.15 23.29
N GLN A 7 3.38 20.39 22.39
CA GLN A 7 2.61 20.59 21.47
C GLN A 7 2.27 19.87 20.72
N PRO A 8 2.11 19.74 20.53
CA PRO A 8 1.27 19.22 20.08
C PRO A 8 1.18 18.14 19.35
N ALA A 9 0.87 17.40 19.92
CA ALA A 9 0.75 16.08 19.47
C ALA A 9 0.04 15.93 18.20
N GLN A 10 -0.85 16.73 17.95
CA GLN A 10 -1.57 16.70 16.70
C GLN A 10 -0.78 17.37 15.60
N ALA A 11 0.41 17.75 15.90
CA ALA A 11 1.24 18.34 14.88
C ALA A 11 1.57 17.35 13.78
N ALA A 12 1.98 17.86 12.66
CA ALA A 12 2.40 17.03 11.56
C ALA A 12 3.57 16.13 11.98
N PRO A 13 3.69 14.95 11.38
CA PRO A 13 4.81 14.07 11.68
C PRO A 13 6.13 14.75 11.39
N PRO A 14 7.21 14.32 12.04
CA PRO A 14 8.53 14.88 11.72
C PRO A 14 8.82 14.80 10.24
N PRO A 15 9.48 15.80 9.68
CA PRO A 15 9.73 15.82 8.22
C PRO A 15 10.48 14.60 7.71
N ASN A 16 11.28 13.95 8.57
CA ASN A 16 12.04 12.78 8.16
C ASN A 16 11.32 11.48 8.42
N LYS A 17 10.09 11.52 8.92
CA LYS A 17 9.34 10.30 9.16
C LYS A 17 8.83 9.75 7.84
N LYS A 18 9.15 8.48 7.59
CA LYS A 18 8.73 7.81 6.36
C LYS A 18 7.28 7.39 6.44
N SER A 19 6.64 7.39 5.29
CA SER A 19 5.26 6.92 5.17
C SER A 19 5.19 5.41 5.26
N ALA A 20 4.14 4.90 5.88
CA ALA A 20 3.98 3.47 6.10
C ALA A 20 3.32 2.82 4.88
N VAL A 21 3.91 1.71 4.42
CA VAL A 21 3.47 0.97 3.24
C VAL A 21 3.40 -0.51 3.59
N LEU A 22 2.31 -1.17 3.20
CA LEU A 22 2.13 -2.60 3.40
C LEU A 22 2.25 -3.33 2.07
N VAL A 23 3.09 -4.36 2.02
CA VAL A 23 3.27 -5.18 0.82
C VAL A 23 2.82 -6.59 1.12
N ILE A 24 1.94 -7.14 0.27
CA ILE A 24 1.36 -8.46 0.46
C ILE A 24 1.68 -9.34 -0.73
N ASP A 25 2.38 -10.45 -0.49
CA ASP A 25 2.71 -11.44 -1.52
C ASP A 25 3.05 -12.73 -0.81
N ASP A 26 2.66 -13.87 -1.39
CA ASP A 26 2.96 -15.17 -0.79
C ASP A 26 4.36 -15.66 -1.11
N GLU A 27 5.08 -14.99 -1.99
CA GLU A 27 6.45 -15.36 -2.33
C GLU A 27 7.45 -14.56 -1.50
N PRO A 28 8.18 -15.21 -0.58
CA PRO A 28 9.14 -14.49 0.27
C PRO A 28 10.18 -13.71 -0.52
N SER A 29 10.63 -14.25 -1.65
CA SER A 29 11.63 -13.56 -2.45
C SER A 29 11.13 -12.24 -3.00
N LEU A 30 9.86 -12.17 -3.41
CA LEU A 30 9.28 -10.93 -3.89
C LEU A 30 9.11 -9.93 -2.75
N LEU A 31 8.70 -10.40 -1.58
CA LEU A 31 8.60 -9.52 -0.42
C LEU A 31 9.95 -8.89 -0.09
N GLU A 32 11.03 -9.70 -0.17
CA GLU A 32 12.37 -9.19 0.08
C GLU A 32 12.78 -8.13 -0.94
N VAL A 33 12.51 -8.39 -2.22
CA VAL A 33 12.89 -7.46 -3.28
C VAL A 33 12.12 -6.14 -3.13
N PHE A 34 10.81 -6.24 -2.91
CA PHE A 34 10.00 -5.04 -2.76
C PHE A 34 10.40 -4.25 -1.51
N SER A 35 10.63 -4.98 -0.40
CA SER A 35 11.05 -4.35 0.85
C SER A 35 12.38 -3.62 0.68
N ALA A 36 13.35 -4.27 0.03
CA ALA A 36 14.65 -3.65 -0.20
C ALA A 36 14.54 -2.41 -1.07
N ALA A 37 13.68 -2.47 -2.09
CA ALA A 37 13.51 -1.34 -3.00
C ALA A 37 12.83 -0.16 -2.33
N LEU A 38 11.86 -0.43 -1.46
CA LEU A 38 11.04 0.64 -0.89
C LEU A 38 11.55 1.15 0.45
N SER A 39 12.31 0.35 1.20
CA SER A 39 12.75 0.73 2.55
C SER A 39 13.56 2.02 2.63
N PRO A 40 14.38 2.40 1.63
CA PRO A 40 15.04 3.70 1.69
C PRO A 40 14.08 4.88 1.71
N HIS A 41 12.85 4.67 1.23
CA HIS A 41 11.87 5.76 1.07
C HIS A 41 10.67 5.65 2.00
N PHE A 42 10.36 4.43 2.47
CA PHE A 42 9.14 4.16 3.22
C PHE A 42 9.40 3.26 4.40
N GLU A 43 8.48 3.28 5.35
CA GLU A 43 8.46 2.31 6.43
C GLU A 43 7.65 1.11 5.93
N VAL A 44 8.32 0.03 5.57
CA VAL A 44 7.70 -1.11 4.89
C VAL A 44 7.38 -2.22 5.87
N THR A 45 6.13 -2.68 5.83
CA THR A 45 5.69 -3.89 6.52
C THR A 45 5.27 -4.87 5.45
N THR A 46 5.58 -6.14 5.66
CA THR A 46 5.21 -7.18 4.70
C THR A 46 4.24 -8.17 5.32
N ALA A 47 3.40 -8.77 4.48
CA ALA A 47 2.49 -9.82 4.89
C ALA A 47 2.53 -10.89 3.82
N SER A 48 2.46 -12.15 4.23
CA SER A 48 2.53 -13.28 3.31
C SER A 48 1.16 -13.84 2.96
N SER A 49 0.09 -13.28 3.49
CA SER A 49 -1.27 -13.72 3.20
C SER A 49 -2.25 -12.59 3.42
N VAL A 50 -3.42 -12.72 2.83
CA VAL A 50 -4.51 -11.77 3.03
C VAL A 50 -4.90 -11.71 4.51
N ARG A 51 -4.96 -12.87 5.16
CA ARG A 51 -5.33 -12.93 6.57
C ARG A 51 -4.36 -12.15 7.44
N GLU A 52 -3.08 -12.33 7.20
CA GLU A 52 -2.06 -11.59 7.95
C GLU A 52 -2.17 -10.10 7.67
N ALA A 53 -2.40 -9.74 6.42
CA ALA A 53 -2.53 -8.33 6.03
C ALA A 53 -3.71 -7.67 6.73
N GLU A 54 -4.84 -8.37 6.78
CA GLU A 54 -6.02 -7.82 7.46
C GLU A 54 -5.77 -7.58 8.93
N PHE A 55 -5.09 -8.51 9.58
CA PHE A 55 -4.71 -8.34 10.98
C PHE A 55 -3.82 -7.11 11.16
N ILE A 56 -2.83 -6.96 10.29
CA ILE A 56 -1.90 -5.83 10.37
C ILE A 56 -2.62 -4.50 10.14
N LEU A 57 -3.52 -4.45 9.18
CA LEU A 57 -4.23 -3.21 8.84
C LEU A 57 -5.10 -2.71 9.99
N HIS A 58 -5.64 -3.63 10.78
CA HIS A 58 -6.46 -3.22 11.92
C HIS A 58 -5.65 -2.77 13.12
N LYS A 59 -4.34 -2.96 13.07
CA LYS A 59 -3.45 -2.59 14.17
C LYS A 59 -2.68 -1.30 13.90
N ASN A 60 -2.46 -0.97 12.63
CA ASN A 60 -1.59 0.14 12.26
C ASN A 60 -2.12 0.86 11.05
N PRO A 61 -1.94 2.19 10.98
CA PRO A 61 -2.33 2.92 9.77
C PRO A 61 -1.29 2.80 8.67
N PHE A 62 -1.75 2.73 7.44
CA PHE A 62 -0.89 2.69 6.26
C PHE A 62 -1.41 3.67 5.22
N LYS A 63 -0.50 4.26 4.46
CA LYS A 63 -0.89 5.15 3.37
C LYS A 63 -1.11 4.42 2.07
N VAL A 64 -0.38 3.32 1.86
CA VAL A 64 -0.40 2.58 0.60
C VAL A 64 -0.35 1.10 0.92
N VAL A 65 -1.13 0.31 0.19
CA VAL A 65 -1.05 -1.15 0.24
C VAL A 65 -0.79 -1.66 -1.17
N ILE A 66 0.13 -2.61 -1.29
CA ILE A 66 0.49 -3.25 -2.55
C ILE A 66 0.19 -4.74 -2.39
N ALA A 67 -0.66 -5.27 -3.25
CA ALA A 67 -1.09 -6.66 -3.14
C ALA A 67 -0.91 -7.41 -4.45
N ASP A 68 -0.41 -8.63 -4.36
CA ASP A 68 -0.36 -9.52 -5.49
C ASP A 68 -1.78 -10.05 -5.79
N HIS A 69 -2.07 -10.25 -7.07
CA HIS A 69 -3.40 -10.67 -7.49
C HIS A 69 -3.73 -12.09 -7.01
N LEU A 70 -2.81 -13.03 -7.20
CA LEU A 70 -3.06 -14.43 -6.91
C LEU A 70 -2.22 -14.90 -5.74
N MET A 71 -2.90 -15.33 -4.67
CA MET A 71 -2.25 -15.88 -3.48
C MET A 71 -3.08 -17.06 -2.97
N PRO A 72 -2.41 -18.13 -2.51
CA PRO A 72 -3.14 -19.25 -1.91
C PRO A 72 -3.96 -18.79 -0.71
N GLY A 73 -5.17 -19.29 -0.59
CA GLY A 73 -6.02 -18.99 0.55
C GLY A 73 -6.65 -17.61 0.53
N GLY A 74 -6.40 -16.82 -0.51
CA GLY A 74 -7.01 -15.52 -0.60
C GLY A 74 -6.70 -14.86 -1.91
N ASN A 75 -7.56 -13.94 -2.31
CA ASN A 75 -7.44 -13.24 -3.56
C ASN A 75 -7.12 -11.78 -3.27
N GLY A 76 -6.01 -11.29 -3.82
CA GLY A 76 -5.58 -9.91 -3.60
C GLY A 76 -6.61 -8.90 -4.06
N MET A 77 -7.33 -9.21 -5.13
CA MET A 77 -8.38 -8.32 -5.61
C MET A 77 -9.51 -8.17 -4.61
N SER A 78 -10.03 -9.29 -4.12
CA SER A 78 -11.10 -9.25 -3.13
C SER A 78 -10.66 -8.50 -1.87
N PHE A 79 -9.41 -8.72 -1.47
CA PHE A 79 -8.83 -8.00 -0.34
C PHE A 79 -8.82 -6.49 -0.60
N LEU A 80 -8.40 -6.07 -1.79
CA LEU A 80 -8.33 -4.64 -2.10
C LEU A 80 -9.70 -3.98 -2.17
N VAL A 81 -10.72 -4.72 -2.61
CA VAL A 81 -12.10 -4.21 -2.60
C VAL A 81 -12.55 -3.94 -1.17
N ARG A 82 -12.28 -4.89 -0.27
CA ARG A 82 -12.64 -4.69 1.14
C ARG A 82 -11.84 -3.55 1.77
N ALA A 83 -10.56 -3.45 1.41
CA ALA A 83 -9.71 -2.39 1.94
C ALA A 83 -10.21 -1.02 1.53
N ARG A 84 -10.76 -0.91 0.32
CA ARG A 84 -11.35 0.35 -0.13
C ARG A 84 -12.48 0.80 0.80
N GLU A 85 -13.29 -0.15 1.23
CA GLU A 85 -14.42 0.18 2.09
C GLU A 85 -13.99 0.53 3.51
N GLU A 86 -13.02 -0.20 4.04
CA GLU A 86 -12.60 -0.01 5.42
C GLU A 86 -11.59 1.11 5.60
N PHE A 87 -10.75 1.34 4.60
CA PHE A 87 -9.68 2.33 4.68
C PHE A 87 -9.69 3.17 3.41
N PRO A 88 -10.71 4.04 3.23
CA PRO A 88 -10.92 4.72 1.95
C PRO A 88 -9.79 5.65 1.52
N HIS A 89 -9.02 6.19 2.45
CA HIS A 89 -7.91 7.08 2.08
C HIS A 89 -6.64 6.33 1.74
N MET A 90 -6.50 5.08 2.21
CA MET A 90 -5.33 4.27 1.89
C MET A 90 -5.35 3.93 0.40
N GLN A 91 -4.26 4.21 -0.30
CA GLN A 91 -4.20 3.96 -1.72
C GLN A 91 -3.86 2.50 -2.00
N ARG A 92 -4.44 1.96 -3.06
CA ARG A 92 -4.38 0.53 -3.36
C ARG A 92 -3.68 0.32 -4.69
N ILE A 93 -2.68 -0.56 -4.68
CA ILE A 93 -1.92 -0.92 -5.87
C ILE A 93 -1.97 -2.43 -6.03
N LEU A 94 -2.30 -2.88 -7.23
CA LEU A 94 -2.35 -4.30 -7.58
C LEU A 94 -1.14 -4.65 -8.40
N VAL A 95 -0.47 -5.77 -8.06
CA VAL A 95 0.62 -6.30 -8.86
C VAL A 95 0.19 -7.63 -9.43
N THR A 96 0.37 -7.84 -10.73
CA THR A 96 -0.10 -9.06 -11.36
C THR A 96 0.82 -9.45 -12.51
N GLY A 97 1.00 -10.77 -12.71
CA GLY A 97 1.77 -11.26 -13.85
C GLY A 97 0.99 -11.20 -15.13
N TYR A 98 -0.30 -11.48 -15.06
CA TYR A 98 -1.18 -11.42 -16.22
C TYR A 98 -2.62 -11.34 -15.76
N MET A 99 -3.38 -10.53 -16.45
CA MET A 99 -4.81 -10.45 -16.21
C MET A 99 -5.47 -10.03 -17.52
N LYS A 100 -6.61 -10.65 -17.81
CA LYS A 100 -7.36 -10.27 -19.02
C LYS A 100 -7.79 -8.81 -18.92
N PRO A 101 -7.77 -8.08 -20.05
CA PRO A 101 -8.12 -6.64 -20.00
C PRO A 101 -9.48 -6.33 -19.36
N GLU A 102 -10.48 -7.16 -19.61
CA GLU A 102 -11.81 -6.94 -19.02
C GLU A 102 -11.77 -7.07 -17.50
N MET A 103 -11.02 -8.06 -17.00
CA MET A 103 -10.89 -8.27 -15.56
C MET A 103 -10.10 -7.15 -14.93
N LEU A 104 -9.07 -6.68 -15.63
CA LEU A 104 -8.26 -5.58 -15.12
C LEU A 104 -9.09 -4.31 -14.99
N LEU A 105 -9.88 -4.01 -16.01
CA LEU A 105 -10.75 -2.83 -15.99
C LEU A 105 -11.75 -2.93 -14.85
N ARG A 106 -12.35 -4.10 -14.66
CA ARG A 106 -13.28 -4.30 -13.55
C ARG A 106 -12.59 -4.09 -12.21
N SER A 107 -11.35 -4.60 -12.09
CA SER A 107 -10.57 -4.47 -10.87
C SER A 107 -10.29 -3.02 -10.54
N VAL A 108 -9.91 -2.23 -11.54
CA VAL A 108 -9.65 -0.81 -11.35
C VAL A 108 -10.90 -0.12 -10.81
N ASN A 109 -12.06 -0.48 -11.35
CA ASN A 109 -13.31 0.16 -10.94
C ASN A 109 -13.76 -0.30 -9.55
N GLU A 110 -13.75 -1.61 -9.29
CA GLU A 110 -14.30 -2.15 -8.04
C GLU A 110 -13.43 -1.84 -6.84
N ALA A 111 -12.12 -1.92 -6.99
CA ALA A 111 -11.20 -1.64 -5.89
C ALA A 111 -10.76 -0.19 -5.87
N ALA A 112 -11.14 0.60 -6.87
CA ALA A 112 -10.68 1.97 -7.04
C ALA A 112 -9.16 2.01 -6.92
N LEU A 113 -8.50 1.20 -7.74
CA LEU A 113 -7.04 1.10 -7.70
C LEU A 113 -6.40 2.43 -8.07
N PHE A 114 -5.38 2.81 -7.31
CA PHE A 114 -4.54 3.92 -7.73
C PHE A 114 -3.78 3.54 -8.99
N ARG A 115 -3.25 2.32 -9.01
CA ARG A 115 -2.49 1.84 -10.16
C ARG A 115 -2.41 0.33 -10.12
N TYR A 116 -2.21 -0.31 -11.28
CA TYR A 116 -1.77 -1.70 -11.32
C TYR A 116 -0.39 -1.75 -11.95
N LEU A 117 0.41 -2.75 -11.57
CA LEU A 117 1.75 -2.95 -12.08
C LEU A 117 1.86 -4.36 -12.61
N LEU A 118 2.46 -4.51 -13.79
CA LEU A 118 2.64 -5.82 -14.38
C LEU A 118 4.02 -6.38 -14.03
N LYS A 119 4.07 -7.65 -13.65
CA LYS A 119 5.33 -8.32 -13.38
C LYS A 119 6.04 -8.62 -14.71
N PRO A 120 7.36 -8.51 -14.77
CA PRO A 120 8.26 -8.08 -13.70
C PRO A 120 8.22 -6.56 -13.51
N VAL A 121 8.20 -6.14 -12.24
CA VAL A 121 8.05 -4.73 -11.91
C VAL A 121 9.43 -4.09 -11.82
N SER A 122 9.62 -2.97 -12.52
CA SER A 122 10.87 -2.22 -12.41
C SER A 122 10.93 -1.53 -11.05
N VAL A 123 12.13 -1.53 -10.43
CA VAL A 123 12.32 -0.89 -9.14
C VAL A 123 12.00 0.61 -9.22
N ALA A 124 12.45 1.26 -10.28
CA ALA A 124 12.21 2.69 -10.45
C ALA A 124 10.71 2.98 -10.56
N GLU A 125 9.99 2.18 -11.32
CA GLU A 125 8.54 2.34 -11.47
C GLU A 125 7.83 2.11 -10.14
N LEU A 126 8.23 1.06 -9.42
CA LEU A 126 7.63 0.75 -8.13
C LEU A 126 7.77 1.92 -7.16
N ILE A 127 8.97 2.45 -7.03
CA ILE A 127 9.23 3.57 -6.13
C ILE A 127 8.38 4.78 -6.52
N LYS A 128 8.37 5.11 -7.79
CA LYS A 128 7.64 6.29 -8.28
C LYS A 128 6.15 6.15 -8.02
N VAL A 129 5.58 5.01 -8.33
CA VAL A 129 4.15 4.79 -8.17
C VAL A 129 3.76 4.86 -6.69
N VAL A 130 4.57 4.27 -5.81
CA VAL A 130 4.27 4.30 -4.38
C VAL A 130 4.41 5.72 -3.83
N GLN A 131 5.40 6.48 -4.30
CA GLN A 131 5.54 7.88 -3.90
C GLN A 131 4.32 8.70 -4.30
N ASP A 132 3.85 8.51 -5.53
CA ASP A 132 2.67 9.23 -6.01
C ASP A 132 1.43 8.83 -5.21
N ALA A 133 1.30 7.54 -4.89
CA ALA A 133 0.16 7.05 -4.11
C ALA A 133 0.16 7.63 -2.70
N ALA A 134 1.33 7.69 -2.06
CA ALA A 134 1.43 8.26 -0.71
C ALA A 134 1.05 9.73 -0.71
N LYS A 135 1.48 10.45 -1.74
CA LYS A 135 1.13 11.86 -1.88
C LYS A 135 -0.38 12.03 -2.03
N LEU A 136 -1.01 11.19 -2.84
CA LEU A 136 -2.46 11.26 -3.01
C LEU A 136 -3.18 10.94 -1.71
N HIS A 137 -2.68 9.96 -0.94
CA HIS A 137 -3.25 9.68 0.36
C HIS A 137 -3.28 10.94 1.24
N ASP A 138 -2.16 11.66 1.29
CA ASP A 138 -2.06 12.84 2.13
C ASP A 138 -3.04 13.94 1.68
N GLN A 139 -3.16 14.12 0.37
CA GLN A 139 -4.12 15.09 -0.19
C GLN A 139 -5.56 14.68 0.12
N SER A 140 -5.85 13.39 0.03
CA SER A 140 -7.18 12.86 0.29
C SER A 140 -7.60 13.09 1.74
N VAL A 141 -6.69 12.86 2.68
CA VAL A 141 -6.96 13.07 4.08
C VAL A 141 -7.21 14.55 4.37
N LEU A 142 -6.41 15.43 3.77
CA LEU A 142 -6.58 16.87 3.97
C LEU A 142 -7.88 17.38 3.38
N ALA A 143 -8.30 16.82 2.26
CA ALA A 143 -9.51 17.26 1.58
C ALA A 143 -10.77 16.73 2.23
N GLY A 144 -10.65 15.57 2.83
CA GLY A 144 -11.78 14.87 3.33
C GLY A 144 -12.10 14.99 4.73
#